data_ab980f2118c69181addc27d4ecd86aa8
#
_entry.id   ab980f2118c69181addc27d4ecd86aa8
#
_cell.length_a   1.000
_cell.length_b   1.000
_cell.length_c   1.000
_cell.angle_alpha   90.00
_cell.angle_beta   90.00
_cell.angle_gamma   90.00
#
_symmetry.space_group_name_H-M   'P 1'
#
loop_
_entity.id
_entity.type
_entity.pdbx_description
1 polymer ?
#
loop_
_entity_poly.entity_id
_entity_poly.type
_entity_poly.pdbx_seq_one_letter_code
_entity_poly.pdbx_strand_id
1 'polypeptide(L)'
;KNGRDASDVTKMPISAIASQVAGDLNAGGTVTNIANACAAGTISIAYACDLIRAGKADIVIAGGADAFASVPYAGFLALHALDSNPCSSFNHCTGITLGEGSGIVIVESYEHAKARGAHMYCEVLGSGVSSDAHHITAPREDGEGQMNAIRWALKNSGVEPSEIGYINAHGTGTAKNDNAEFLSLHTIFDETNDDLSVSS
;
A
#
# COMPACT_ATOMS: atom_id res chain seq x y z
N LYS A 1 28.41 25.36 -11.55
CA LYS A 1 28.03 25.67 -10.15
C LYS A 1 26.52 25.47 -10.07
N ASN A 2 26.07 24.27 -9.76
CA ASN A 2 24.66 24.00 -9.45
C ASN A 2 24.40 24.57 -8.05
N GLY A 3 23.81 25.78 -8.01
CA GLY A 3 23.40 26.40 -6.76
C GLY A 3 22.26 25.59 -6.17
N ARG A 4 22.60 24.70 -5.24
CA ARG A 4 21.57 24.10 -4.37
C ARG A 4 21.20 25.18 -3.36
N ASP A 5 19.93 25.55 -3.31
CA ASP A 5 19.41 26.46 -2.31
C ASP A 5 19.34 25.76 -0.95
N ALA A 6 19.59 26.48 0.13
CA ALA A 6 19.39 25.95 1.47
C ALA A 6 17.95 25.44 1.72
N SER A 7 16.97 25.99 1.00
CA SER A 7 15.58 25.51 1.01
C SER A 7 15.42 24.06 0.50
N ASP A 8 16.37 23.56 -0.31
CA ASP A 8 16.31 22.17 -0.80
C ASP A 8 16.57 21.16 0.32
N VAL A 9 17.30 21.54 1.38
CA VAL A 9 17.56 20.68 2.54
C VAL A 9 16.25 20.36 3.27
N THR A 10 15.31 21.28 3.32
CA THR A 10 14.01 21.09 4.00
C THR A 10 13.09 20.13 3.23
N LYS A 11 13.39 19.85 1.96
CA LYS A 11 12.63 18.92 1.10
C LYS A 11 13.20 17.50 1.13
N MET A 12 14.34 17.28 1.78
CA MET A 12 14.99 15.97 1.83
C MET A 12 14.34 14.94 2.76
N PRO A 13 13.80 15.30 3.94
CA PRO A 13 13.09 14.32 4.77
C PRO A 13 11.88 13.73 4.06
N ILE A 14 11.63 12.43 4.22
CA ILE A 14 10.45 11.77 3.64
C ILE A 14 9.14 12.46 4.09
N SER A 15 9.10 12.98 5.30
CA SER A 15 7.98 13.76 5.82
C SER A 15 7.69 15.06 5.06
N ALA A 16 8.64 15.55 4.26
CA ALA A 16 8.46 16.77 3.48
C ALA A 16 7.32 16.65 2.47
N ILE A 17 7.09 15.46 1.90
CA ILE A 17 6.01 15.24 0.93
C ILE A 17 4.66 15.55 1.56
N ALA A 18 4.33 14.89 2.66
CA ALA A 18 3.06 15.12 3.36
C ALA A 18 2.92 16.56 3.88
N SER A 19 4.03 17.15 4.39
CA SER A 19 4.03 18.53 4.88
C SER A 19 3.81 19.55 3.76
N GLN A 20 4.38 19.32 2.58
CA GLN A 20 4.18 20.18 1.42
C GLN A 20 2.73 20.17 0.97
N VAL A 21 2.14 18.98 0.81
CA VAL A 21 0.73 18.81 0.43
C VAL A 21 -0.19 19.47 1.47
N ALA A 22 0.07 19.26 2.76
CA ALA A 22 -0.70 19.88 3.82
C ALA A 22 -0.62 21.41 3.78
N GLY A 23 0.56 21.96 3.50
CA GLY A 23 0.76 23.41 3.34
C GLY A 23 -0.01 23.96 2.13
N ASP A 24 0.09 23.31 0.97
CA ASP A 24 -0.58 23.74 -0.27
C ASP A 24 -2.11 23.68 -0.16
N LEU A 25 -2.64 22.74 0.62
CA LEU A 25 -4.08 22.58 0.88
C LEU A 25 -4.56 23.31 2.14
N ASN A 26 -3.68 23.98 2.87
CA ASN A 26 -3.98 24.61 4.16
C ASN A 26 -4.64 23.63 5.15
N ALA A 27 -4.19 22.39 5.19
CA ALA A 27 -4.71 21.36 6.08
C ALA A 27 -4.20 21.59 7.51
N GLY A 28 -5.12 21.78 8.46
CA GLY A 28 -4.79 22.12 9.85
C GLY A 28 -4.72 20.93 10.82
N GLY A 29 -4.93 19.71 10.32
CA GLY A 29 -4.95 18.49 11.12
C GLY A 29 -3.58 17.83 11.30
N THR A 30 -3.60 16.57 11.71
CA THR A 30 -2.39 15.75 11.83
C THR A 30 -1.76 15.52 10.46
N VAL A 31 -0.45 15.79 10.36
CA VAL A 31 0.34 15.50 9.15
C VAL A 31 1.34 14.39 9.50
N THR A 32 1.24 13.28 8.79
CA THR A 32 2.07 12.09 9.07
C THR A 32 2.56 11.48 7.75
N ASN A 33 3.78 10.97 7.76
CA ASN A 33 4.31 10.16 6.69
C ASN A 33 4.46 8.72 7.16
N ILE A 34 3.91 7.78 6.41
CA ILE A 34 4.06 6.35 6.64
C ILE A 34 5.23 5.85 5.79
N ALA A 35 6.27 5.34 6.45
CA ALA A 35 7.46 4.82 5.80
C ALA A 35 7.54 3.29 6.03
N ASN A 36 6.75 2.54 5.29
CA ASN A 36 6.69 1.07 5.36
C ASN A 36 6.86 0.44 3.98
N ALA A 37 7.83 0.93 3.22
CA ALA A 37 8.15 0.48 1.87
C ALA A 37 6.88 0.37 1.00
N CYS A 38 6.73 -0.72 0.23
CA CYS A 38 5.64 -0.91 -0.72
C CYS A 38 4.24 -0.91 -0.07
N ALA A 39 4.12 -1.26 1.21
CA ALA A 39 2.86 -1.26 1.93
C ALA A 39 2.42 0.13 2.43
N ALA A 40 3.27 1.16 2.32
CA ALA A 40 3.04 2.47 2.93
C ALA A 40 1.72 3.13 2.45
N GLY A 41 1.41 3.04 1.16
CA GLY A 41 0.19 3.60 0.58
C GLY A 41 -1.08 2.97 1.18
N THR A 42 -1.14 1.66 1.25
CA THR A 42 -2.28 0.92 1.84
C THR A 42 -2.39 1.18 3.34
N ILE A 43 -1.25 1.18 4.06
CA ILE A 43 -1.23 1.47 5.51
C ILE A 43 -1.66 2.92 5.78
N SER A 44 -1.36 3.87 4.89
CA SER A 44 -1.81 5.25 5.07
C SER A 44 -3.34 5.37 5.04
N ILE A 45 -4.01 4.59 4.18
CA ILE A 45 -5.47 4.52 4.14
C ILE A 45 -6.02 3.87 5.42
N ALA A 46 -5.42 2.77 5.86
CA ALA A 46 -5.80 2.13 7.13
C ALA A 46 -5.67 3.09 8.32
N TYR A 47 -4.56 3.81 8.41
CA TYR A 47 -4.32 4.79 9.46
C TYR A 47 -5.31 5.96 9.41
N ALA A 48 -5.68 6.42 8.21
CA ALA A 48 -6.72 7.43 8.03
C ALA A 48 -8.07 6.97 8.61
N CYS A 49 -8.46 5.71 8.34
CA CYS A 49 -9.67 5.12 8.91
C CYS A 49 -9.60 5.05 10.46
N ASP A 50 -8.44 4.72 11.01
CA ASP A 50 -8.25 4.66 12.47
C ASP A 50 -8.37 6.05 13.10
N LEU A 51 -7.84 7.09 12.47
CA LEU A 51 -8.01 8.47 12.95
C LEU A 51 -9.49 8.90 12.97
N ILE A 52 -10.25 8.54 11.92
CA ILE A 52 -11.68 8.85 11.83
C ILE A 52 -12.46 8.04 12.88
N ARG A 53 -12.24 6.73 12.99
CA ARG A 53 -12.88 5.86 13.99
C ARG A 53 -12.58 6.30 15.43
N ALA A 54 -11.40 6.84 15.67
CA ALA A 54 -11.00 7.39 16.96
C ALA A 54 -11.53 8.81 17.22
N GLY A 55 -12.31 9.41 16.31
CA GLY A 55 -12.82 10.77 16.42
C GLY A 55 -11.73 11.84 16.41
N LYS A 56 -10.59 11.57 15.79
CA LYS A 56 -9.46 12.50 15.66
C LYS A 56 -9.52 13.35 14.40
N ALA A 57 -10.27 12.91 13.41
CA ALA A 57 -10.54 13.63 12.17
C ALA A 57 -11.87 13.19 11.58
N ASP A 58 -12.55 14.07 10.85
CA ASP A 58 -13.73 13.75 10.06
C ASP A 58 -13.38 13.41 8.62
N ILE A 59 -12.26 13.96 8.13
CA ILE A 59 -11.77 13.82 6.76
C ILE A 59 -10.23 13.74 6.76
N VAL A 60 -9.67 12.81 6.00
CA VAL A 60 -8.22 12.61 5.86
C VAL A 60 -7.86 12.36 4.40
N ILE A 61 -6.82 13.02 3.93
CA ILE A 61 -6.20 12.74 2.63
C ILE A 61 -5.15 11.66 2.87
N ALA A 62 -5.26 10.52 2.19
CA ALA A 62 -4.38 9.38 2.37
C ALA A 62 -4.01 8.75 1.03
N GLY A 63 -2.89 8.05 0.97
CA GLY A 63 -2.44 7.37 -0.24
C GLY A 63 -0.92 7.28 -0.31
N GLY A 64 -0.41 7.07 -1.51
CA GLY A 64 1.02 6.99 -1.79
C GLY A 64 1.40 7.69 -3.08
N ALA A 65 2.65 8.10 -3.16
CA ALA A 65 3.23 8.67 -4.36
C ALA A 65 4.71 8.29 -4.44
N ASP A 66 5.12 7.78 -5.58
CA ASP A 66 6.50 7.48 -5.89
C ASP A 66 6.90 8.12 -7.23
N ALA A 67 8.04 8.79 -7.23
CA ALA A 67 8.67 9.27 -8.45
C ALA A 67 9.84 8.35 -8.82
N PHE A 68 10.10 8.20 -10.11
CA PHE A 68 11.28 7.48 -10.56
C PHE A 68 12.53 8.22 -10.09
N ALA A 69 13.35 7.57 -9.27
CA ALA A 69 14.53 8.16 -8.68
C ALA A 69 15.72 7.19 -8.71
N SER A 70 16.93 7.78 -8.82
CA SER A 70 18.18 7.00 -8.93
C SER A 70 18.49 6.17 -7.69
N VAL A 71 18.08 6.61 -6.50
CA VAL A 71 18.39 5.90 -5.25
C VAL A 71 17.59 4.60 -5.13
N PRO A 72 16.25 4.57 -5.25
CA PRO A 72 15.51 3.31 -5.31
C PRO A 72 15.97 2.40 -6.46
N TYR A 73 16.21 2.96 -7.65
CA TYR A 73 16.71 2.19 -8.79
C TYR A 73 18.02 1.48 -8.46
N ALA A 74 19.00 2.20 -7.92
CA ALA A 74 20.28 1.61 -7.52
C ALA A 74 20.12 0.56 -6.41
N GLY A 75 19.19 0.76 -5.49
CA GLY A 75 18.87 -0.19 -4.44
C GLY A 75 18.34 -1.52 -5.00
N PHE A 76 17.33 -1.47 -5.87
CA PHE A 76 16.78 -2.67 -6.51
C PHE A 76 17.76 -3.34 -7.47
N LEU A 77 18.62 -2.57 -8.14
CA LEU A 77 19.71 -3.12 -8.95
C LEU A 77 20.71 -3.89 -8.08
N ALA A 78 21.11 -3.34 -6.94
CA ALA A 78 22.01 -4.00 -6.00
C ALA A 78 21.42 -5.27 -5.37
N LEU A 79 20.10 -5.35 -5.24
CA LEU A 79 19.37 -6.53 -4.79
C LEU A 79 19.19 -7.58 -5.90
N HIS A 80 19.63 -7.30 -7.13
CA HIS A 80 19.36 -8.13 -8.31
C HIS A 80 17.88 -8.45 -8.51
N ALA A 81 17.01 -7.49 -8.21
CA ALA A 81 15.55 -7.63 -8.27
C ALA A 81 14.93 -7.06 -9.55
N LEU A 82 15.71 -6.32 -10.35
CA LEU A 82 15.24 -5.72 -11.60
C LEU A 82 15.35 -6.70 -12.77
N ASP A 83 14.40 -6.63 -13.70
CA ASP A 83 14.47 -7.26 -15.02
C ASP A 83 14.57 -6.20 -16.12
N SER A 84 15.15 -6.56 -17.25
CA SER A 84 15.15 -5.77 -18.47
C SER A 84 13.85 -5.91 -19.28
N ASN A 85 13.07 -6.94 -19.04
CA ASN A 85 11.77 -7.17 -19.64
C ASN A 85 10.66 -6.58 -18.75
N PRO A 86 9.49 -6.28 -19.30
CA PRO A 86 8.33 -5.87 -18.51
C PRO A 86 7.99 -6.92 -17.45
N CYS A 87 7.63 -6.46 -16.25
CA CYS A 87 7.18 -7.32 -15.16
C CYS A 87 6.03 -8.22 -15.62
N SER A 88 6.09 -9.49 -15.25
CA SER A 88 5.07 -10.50 -15.57
C SER A 88 4.73 -11.30 -14.32
N SER A 89 3.96 -10.68 -13.45
CA SER A 89 3.57 -11.23 -12.14
C SER A 89 2.85 -12.58 -12.30
N PHE A 90 3.17 -13.53 -11.42
CA PHE A 90 2.60 -14.88 -11.39
C PHE A 90 2.77 -15.71 -12.67
N ASN A 91 3.57 -15.25 -13.63
CA ASN A 91 3.83 -15.93 -14.89
C ASN A 91 5.33 -16.17 -15.11
N HIS A 92 6.09 -15.17 -15.53
CA HIS A 92 7.54 -15.26 -15.72
C HIS A 92 8.24 -14.40 -14.66
N CYS A 93 8.32 -14.90 -13.43
CA CYS A 93 8.81 -14.18 -12.25
C CYS A 93 10.34 -14.00 -12.28
N THR A 94 10.83 -13.12 -13.13
CA THR A 94 12.27 -12.86 -13.34
C THR A 94 12.76 -11.60 -12.66
N GLY A 95 11.87 -10.65 -12.36
CA GLY A 95 12.19 -9.40 -11.67
C GLY A 95 11.12 -8.35 -11.83
N ILE A 96 11.36 -7.20 -11.20
CA ILE A 96 10.45 -6.06 -11.21
C ILE A 96 10.81 -5.04 -12.28
N THR A 97 9.82 -4.29 -12.75
CA THR A 97 9.98 -3.07 -13.52
C THR A 97 9.57 -1.89 -12.65
N LEU A 98 10.49 -0.93 -12.43
CA LEU A 98 10.16 0.26 -11.65
C LEU A 98 9.31 1.21 -12.48
N GLY A 99 8.24 1.70 -11.86
CA GLY A 99 7.38 2.75 -12.39
C GLY A 99 7.39 3.99 -11.50
N GLU A 100 6.56 4.93 -11.85
CA GLU A 100 6.24 6.10 -11.04
C GLU A 100 4.74 6.34 -11.08
N GLY A 101 4.20 6.92 -10.02
CA GLY A 101 2.77 7.18 -9.94
C GLY A 101 2.36 7.77 -8.60
N SER A 102 1.08 8.13 -8.53
CA SER A 102 0.44 8.61 -7.31
C SER A 102 -1.01 8.14 -7.28
N GLY A 103 -1.41 7.61 -6.14
CA GLY A 103 -2.78 7.24 -5.84
C GLY A 103 -3.20 7.83 -4.50
N ILE A 104 -4.12 8.80 -4.54
CA ILE A 104 -4.59 9.53 -3.36
C ILE A 104 -6.10 9.41 -3.26
N VAL A 105 -6.58 9.14 -2.06
CA VAL A 105 -8.01 9.07 -1.73
C VAL A 105 -8.33 10.03 -0.60
N ILE A 106 -9.58 10.49 -0.57
CA ILE A 106 -10.16 11.21 0.56
C ILE A 106 -10.97 10.22 1.36
N VAL A 107 -10.50 9.91 2.57
CA VAL A 107 -11.20 9.07 3.54
C VAL A 107 -12.02 9.96 4.46
N GLU A 108 -13.28 9.62 4.67
CA GLU A 108 -14.25 10.49 5.35
C GLU A 108 -15.22 9.65 6.18
N SER A 109 -15.68 10.18 7.31
CA SER A 109 -16.76 9.52 8.03
C SER A 109 -18.05 9.51 7.20
N TYR A 110 -18.84 8.45 7.30
CA TYR A 110 -20.09 8.33 6.57
C TYR A 110 -21.03 9.52 6.84
N GLU A 111 -21.13 9.92 8.11
CA GLU A 111 -21.99 11.03 8.54
C GLU A 111 -21.57 12.35 7.92
N HIS A 112 -20.27 12.64 7.89
CA HIS A 112 -19.73 13.86 7.29
C HIS A 112 -19.94 13.87 5.77
N ALA A 113 -19.62 12.76 5.09
CA ALA A 113 -19.82 12.60 3.64
C ALA A 113 -21.29 12.80 3.25
N LYS A 114 -22.20 12.19 4.00
CA LYS A 114 -23.64 12.30 3.81
C LYS A 114 -24.15 13.74 4.04
N ALA A 115 -23.68 14.40 5.11
CA ALA A 115 -24.10 15.75 5.46
C ALA A 115 -23.77 16.78 4.37
N ARG A 116 -22.63 16.61 3.67
CA ARG A 116 -22.23 17.49 2.56
C ARG A 116 -22.69 17.02 1.17
N GLY A 117 -23.42 15.89 1.09
CA GLY A 117 -23.87 15.32 -0.18
C GLY A 117 -22.73 14.78 -1.06
N ALA A 118 -21.68 14.25 -0.44
CA ALA A 118 -20.55 13.69 -1.18
C ALA A 118 -20.92 12.43 -1.95
N HIS A 119 -20.32 12.25 -3.13
CA HIS A 119 -20.33 10.96 -3.81
C HIS A 119 -19.36 10.00 -3.08
N MET A 120 -19.89 8.89 -2.59
CA MET A 120 -19.11 7.84 -1.96
C MET A 120 -18.84 6.73 -2.98
N TYR A 121 -17.57 6.43 -3.26
CA TYR A 121 -17.17 5.40 -4.21
C TYR A 121 -17.24 4.00 -3.62
N CYS A 122 -16.83 3.87 -2.34
CA CYS A 122 -16.82 2.61 -1.59
C CYS A 122 -16.76 2.89 -0.09
N GLU A 123 -16.88 1.85 0.69
CA GLU A 123 -16.63 1.85 2.12
C GLU A 123 -15.37 1.06 2.44
N VAL A 124 -14.53 1.53 3.37
CA VAL A 124 -13.38 0.81 3.91
C VAL A 124 -13.82 0.04 5.15
N LEU A 125 -14.04 -1.25 5.00
CA LEU A 125 -14.59 -2.11 6.04
C LEU A 125 -13.55 -2.46 7.10
N GLY A 126 -12.32 -2.80 6.69
CA GLY A 126 -11.28 -3.23 7.61
C GLY A 126 -9.89 -3.19 6.98
N SER A 127 -8.89 -3.45 7.80
CA SER A 127 -7.50 -3.56 7.39
C SER A 127 -6.75 -4.59 8.23
N GLY A 128 -5.63 -5.08 7.70
CA GLY A 128 -4.72 -5.98 8.40
C GLY A 128 -3.27 -5.65 8.09
N VAL A 129 -2.44 -5.67 9.12
CA VAL A 129 -1.00 -5.44 9.02
C VAL A 129 -0.29 -6.53 9.82
N SER A 130 0.79 -7.06 9.25
CA SER A 130 1.63 -8.05 9.90
C SER A 130 3.10 -7.84 9.53
N SER A 131 3.97 -8.62 10.16
CA SER A 131 5.40 -8.64 9.84
C SER A 131 5.89 -10.09 9.85
N ASP A 132 6.71 -10.44 8.86
CA ASP A 132 7.31 -11.78 8.78
C ASP A 132 8.33 -12.06 9.90
N ALA A 133 9.04 -11.03 10.37
CA ALA A 133 10.17 -11.16 11.30
C ALA A 133 11.19 -12.26 10.87
N HIS A 134 11.37 -12.41 9.56
CA HIS A 134 12.12 -13.52 8.95
C HIS A 134 13.44 -13.08 8.29
N HIS A 135 13.35 -12.17 7.34
CA HIS A 135 14.50 -11.73 6.55
C HIS A 135 14.39 -10.25 6.22
N ILE A 136 15.53 -9.59 5.98
CA ILE A 136 15.57 -8.13 5.75
C ILE A 136 14.86 -7.70 4.45
N THR A 137 14.83 -8.55 3.42
CA THR A 137 14.28 -8.21 2.09
C THR A 137 13.42 -9.30 1.46
N ALA A 138 13.47 -10.53 1.96
CA ALA A 138 12.74 -11.67 1.38
C ALA A 138 11.54 -12.04 2.25
N PRO A 139 10.35 -12.30 1.65
CA PRO A 139 9.22 -12.84 2.38
C PRO A 139 9.52 -14.26 2.90
N ARG A 140 8.74 -14.69 3.88
CA ARG A 140 8.71 -16.10 4.28
C ARG A 140 8.16 -16.94 3.13
N GLU A 141 8.82 -18.05 2.86
CA GLU A 141 8.42 -18.93 1.76
C GLU A 141 7.06 -19.60 1.97
N ASP A 142 6.65 -19.76 3.24
CA ASP A 142 5.33 -20.29 3.61
C ASP A 142 4.19 -19.27 3.52
N GLY A 143 4.48 -18.00 3.25
CA GLY A 143 3.50 -16.93 3.13
C GLY A 143 2.76 -16.56 4.42
N GLU A 144 3.20 -17.06 5.60
CA GLU A 144 2.45 -16.89 6.87
C GLU A 144 2.24 -15.41 7.23
N GLY A 145 3.22 -14.54 6.97
CA GLY A 145 3.04 -13.11 7.23
C GLY A 145 1.95 -12.51 6.36
N GLN A 146 1.93 -12.82 5.07
CA GLN A 146 0.89 -12.35 4.16
C GLN A 146 -0.49 -12.90 4.56
N MET A 147 -0.58 -14.20 4.88
CA MET A 147 -1.81 -14.81 5.40
C MET A 147 -2.31 -14.13 6.67
N ASN A 148 -1.42 -13.76 7.59
CA ASN A 148 -1.79 -13.07 8.80
C ASN A 148 -2.37 -11.67 8.53
N ALA A 149 -1.79 -10.91 7.59
CA ALA A 149 -2.35 -9.62 7.18
C ALA A 149 -3.77 -9.80 6.60
N ILE A 150 -3.97 -10.79 5.73
CA ILE A 150 -5.27 -11.08 5.13
C ILE A 150 -6.29 -11.50 6.21
N ARG A 151 -5.93 -12.44 7.08
CA ARG A 151 -6.80 -12.89 8.19
C ARG A 151 -7.22 -11.75 9.11
N TRP A 152 -6.28 -10.82 9.43
CA TRP A 152 -6.62 -9.63 10.20
C TRP A 152 -7.55 -8.69 9.45
N ALA A 153 -7.36 -8.48 8.15
CA ALA A 153 -8.25 -7.66 7.34
C ALA A 153 -9.67 -8.24 7.32
N LEU A 154 -9.82 -9.53 7.03
CA LEU A 154 -11.09 -10.24 7.05
C LEU A 154 -11.77 -10.16 8.43
N LYS A 155 -11.04 -10.47 9.50
CA LYS A 155 -11.55 -10.37 10.86
C LYS A 155 -12.02 -8.97 11.23
N ASN A 156 -11.25 -7.95 10.90
CA ASN A 156 -11.57 -6.57 11.25
C ASN A 156 -12.71 -5.99 10.40
N SER A 157 -12.91 -6.50 9.18
CA SER A 157 -14.03 -6.12 8.31
C SER A 157 -15.31 -6.89 8.61
N GLY A 158 -15.22 -8.06 9.25
CA GLY A 158 -16.35 -8.96 9.44
C GLY A 158 -16.81 -9.62 8.12
N VAL A 159 -15.93 -9.72 7.14
CA VAL A 159 -16.21 -10.29 5.80
C VAL A 159 -15.60 -11.69 5.72
N GLU A 160 -16.34 -12.64 5.18
CA GLU A 160 -15.85 -13.99 4.94
C GLU A 160 -15.05 -14.07 3.63
N PRO A 161 -14.07 -14.99 3.50
CA PRO A 161 -13.30 -15.15 2.27
C PRO A 161 -14.16 -15.36 1.02
N SER A 162 -15.30 -16.05 1.13
CA SER A 162 -16.24 -16.29 0.03
C SER A 162 -16.95 -15.04 -0.49
N GLU A 163 -16.91 -13.94 0.25
CA GLU A 163 -17.52 -12.66 -0.13
C GLU A 163 -16.56 -11.73 -0.90
N ILE A 164 -15.29 -12.15 -1.04
CA ILE A 164 -14.27 -11.36 -1.75
C ILE A 164 -14.33 -11.64 -3.25
N GLY A 165 -14.77 -10.70 -4.05
CA GLY A 165 -14.85 -10.85 -5.50
C GLY A 165 -13.58 -10.47 -6.26
N TYR A 166 -12.68 -9.71 -5.66
CA TYR A 166 -11.47 -9.23 -6.32
C TYR A 166 -10.32 -8.96 -5.35
N ILE A 167 -9.11 -9.31 -5.76
CA ILE A 167 -7.87 -8.99 -5.07
C ILE A 167 -6.91 -8.28 -6.03
N ASN A 168 -6.43 -7.10 -5.63
CA ASN A 168 -5.25 -6.50 -6.23
C ASN A 168 -4.03 -6.99 -5.44
N ALA A 169 -3.27 -7.89 -6.05
CA ALA A 169 -2.10 -8.50 -5.44
C ALA A 169 -0.88 -7.57 -5.47
N HIS A 170 0.13 -7.89 -4.68
CA HIS A 170 1.41 -7.21 -4.75
C HIS A 170 2.14 -7.53 -6.05
N GLY A 171 2.19 -8.82 -6.44
CA GLY A 171 2.59 -9.28 -7.76
C GLY A 171 3.84 -8.63 -8.31
N THR A 172 4.94 -8.67 -7.58
CA THR A 172 6.17 -7.95 -7.96
C THR A 172 6.89 -8.51 -9.16
N GLY A 173 6.51 -9.71 -9.64
CA GLY A 173 7.23 -10.43 -10.69
C GLY A 173 8.53 -11.05 -10.20
N THR A 174 8.77 -11.11 -8.89
CA THR A 174 9.91 -11.83 -8.32
C THR A 174 9.46 -13.20 -7.82
N ALA A 175 10.23 -14.26 -8.13
CA ALA A 175 9.86 -15.63 -7.78
C ALA A 175 9.56 -15.82 -6.28
N LYS A 176 10.31 -15.17 -5.40
CA LYS A 176 10.09 -15.28 -3.94
C LYS A 176 8.76 -14.69 -3.50
N ASN A 177 8.45 -13.48 -3.98
CA ASN A 177 7.17 -12.85 -3.61
C ASN A 177 6.00 -13.59 -4.24
N ASP A 178 6.04 -13.81 -5.56
CA ASP A 178 4.89 -14.33 -6.28
C ASP A 178 4.53 -15.75 -5.83
N ASN A 179 5.54 -16.57 -5.48
CA ASN A 179 5.30 -17.90 -4.90
C ASN A 179 4.67 -17.82 -3.50
N ALA A 180 5.20 -16.97 -2.62
CA ALA A 180 4.67 -16.80 -1.26
C ALA A 180 3.27 -16.20 -1.27
N GLU A 181 3.02 -15.23 -2.14
CA GLU A 181 1.71 -14.59 -2.29
C GLU A 181 0.69 -15.53 -2.91
N PHE A 182 1.06 -16.27 -3.96
CA PHE A 182 0.21 -17.33 -4.52
C PHE A 182 -0.20 -18.34 -3.45
N LEU A 183 0.77 -18.86 -2.68
CA LEU A 183 0.48 -19.80 -1.60
C LEU A 183 -0.47 -19.22 -0.55
N SER A 184 -0.27 -17.94 -0.21
CA SER A 184 -1.11 -17.25 0.77
C SER A 184 -2.55 -17.10 0.30
N LEU A 185 -2.74 -16.67 -0.96
CA LEU A 185 -4.05 -16.50 -1.58
C LEU A 185 -4.75 -17.85 -1.76
N HIS A 186 -4.05 -18.84 -2.31
CA HIS A 186 -4.57 -20.20 -2.46
C HIS A 186 -5.03 -20.81 -1.13
N THR A 187 -4.21 -20.66 -0.07
CA THR A 187 -4.56 -21.22 1.25
C THR A 187 -5.80 -20.59 1.87
N ILE A 188 -6.06 -19.32 1.62
CA ILE A 188 -7.19 -18.61 2.26
C ILE A 188 -8.46 -18.68 1.41
N PHE A 189 -8.35 -18.66 0.08
CA PHE A 189 -9.50 -18.43 -0.80
C PHE A 189 -9.89 -19.61 -1.69
N ASP A 190 -8.96 -20.52 -2.04
CA ASP A 190 -9.16 -21.54 -3.09
C ASP A 190 -10.34 -22.51 -2.83
N GLU A 191 -10.55 -22.91 -1.55
CA GLU A 191 -11.65 -23.81 -1.19
C GLU A 191 -12.99 -23.08 -0.99
N THR A 192 -13.00 -21.76 -1.02
CA THR A 192 -14.16 -20.96 -0.60
C THR A 192 -14.70 -20.05 -1.68
N ASN A 193 -13.98 -19.83 -2.77
CA ASN A 193 -14.35 -18.81 -3.75
C ASN A 193 -13.89 -19.09 -5.18
N ASP A 194 -14.72 -19.80 -5.95
CA ASP A 194 -14.46 -20.13 -7.35
C ASP A 194 -14.54 -18.92 -8.31
N ASP A 195 -15.16 -17.82 -7.88
CA ASP A 195 -15.38 -16.61 -8.68
C ASP A 195 -14.36 -15.48 -8.39
N LEU A 196 -13.32 -15.74 -7.57
CA LEU A 196 -12.33 -14.75 -7.20
C LEU A 196 -11.46 -14.33 -8.39
N SER A 197 -11.46 -13.04 -8.68
CA SER A 197 -10.55 -12.45 -9.67
C SER A 197 -9.32 -11.84 -9.00
N VAL A 198 -8.14 -12.09 -9.56
CA VAL A 198 -6.87 -11.55 -9.05
C VAL A 198 -6.11 -10.83 -10.15
N SER A 199 -5.58 -9.65 -9.87
CA SER A 199 -4.63 -8.94 -10.73
C SER A 199 -3.55 -8.23 -9.90
N SER A 200 -2.51 -7.72 -10.56
CA SER A 200 -1.43 -6.92 -9.93
C SER A 200 -1.02 -5.76 -10.84
#